data_a1bb1aba49437ee309fc20a6590cdfe6
#
_entry.id   a1bb1aba49437ee309fc20a6590cdfe6
#
_cell.length_a   1.000
_cell.length_b   1.000
_cell.length_c   1.000
_cell.angle_alpha   90.00
_cell.angle_beta   90.00
_cell.angle_gamma   90.00
#
_symmetry.space_group_name_H-M   'P 1'
#
loop_
_entity.id
_entity.type
_entity.pdbx_description
1 polymer ?
#
loop_
_entity_poly.entity_id
_entity_poly.type
_entity_poly.pdbx_seq_one_letter_code
_entity_poly.pdbx_strand_id
1 'polypeptide(L)'
;MKTAGIITEYNPLHYGHLALIQAVRQQFGGDTAVICAMSGDFVQPGDFALVRRHARAEAAVRSGADLVLELPLPWAVSSAEGFAQGGVEVLTATGLLDVLAFGSECGDTAALLRTAKALEGNAFQAALRAELTKGDSFAAARQRAVAALLSPSDAALLSDPNNTLGIEYCRALLRVGAAPALFTIPRTGAAHDVTPENAGGYSASAIRHLLAEGRRADALSRMVPAMRAVYEAEESAGRAPVFAAACERAILARLRPMTPAEFDALDTGHEGVGQRLYNASRNAATLDDVLDNAKTKRYAYARLRRMVLWAYLGLTPAKLPASVPYLRVLAANETGRALLGRMRKTARLPVITKPAAIRSLSPDAQRLFETESRAADLYALAYPELTEACGSLWRQNPVMP
;
A
#
# COMPACT_ATOMS: atom_id res chain seq x y z
N MET A 1 -12.46 19.39 -16.88
CA MET A 1 -11.39 19.05 -15.93
C MET A 1 -11.25 17.54 -15.90
N LYS A 2 -10.13 17.01 -16.37
CA LYS A 2 -9.77 15.58 -16.27
C LYS A 2 -9.41 15.22 -14.86
N THR A 3 -9.53 13.94 -14.52
CA THR A 3 -9.20 13.43 -13.18
C THR A 3 -8.25 12.25 -13.30
N ALA A 4 -7.07 12.36 -12.71
CA ALA A 4 -6.08 11.28 -12.63
C ALA A 4 -6.10 10.66 -11.24
N GLY A 5 -6.08 9.32 -11.19
CA GLY A 5 -5.94 8.54 -9.96
C GLY A 5 -4.52 8.04 -9.78
N ILE A 6 -4.00 8.09 -8.56
CA ILE A 6 -2.70 7.53 -8.16
C ILE A 6 -2.92 6.64 -6.94
N ILE A 7 -2.43 5.39 -6.99
CA ILE A 7 -2.41 4.48 -5.84
C ILE A 7 -1.04 4.62 -5.17
N THR A 8 -1.00 4.89 -3.85
CA THR A 8 0.24 5.30 -3.21
C THR A 8 0.31 4.99 -1.72
N GLU A 9 1.50 5.08 -1.16
CA GLU A 9 1.75 5.00 0.29
C GLU A 9 2.29 6.31 0.87
N TYR A 10 3.12 7.04 0.11
CA TYR A 10 3.82 8.25 0.55
C TYR A 10 4.52 8.06 1.91
N ASN A 11 5.39 7.08 2.00
CA ASN A 11 5.98 6.62 3.26
C ASN A 11 7.52 6.77 3.37
N PRO A 12 8.06 8.02 3.42
CA PRO A 12 7.40 9.31 3.26
C PRO A 12 7.27 9.75 1.79
N LEU A 13 6.55 10.87 1.57
CA LEU A 13 6.47 11.51 0.26
C LEU A 13 7.82 12.16 -0.10
N HIS A 14 8.34 11.85 -1.29
CA HIS A 14 9.63 12.32 -1.78
C HIS A 14 9.53 12.83 -3.24
N TYR A 15 10.61 13.38 -3.77
CA TYR A 15 10.62 14.03 -5.10
C TYR A 15 10.20 13.11 -6.25
N GLY A 16 10.44 11.80 -6.17
CA GLY A 16 9.95 10.85 -7.18
C GLY A 16 8.41 10.76 -7.24
N HIS A 17 7.74 10.91 -6.10
CA HIS A 17 6.27 10.99 -6.06
C HIS A 17 5.75 12.32 -6.60
N LEU A 18 6.44 13.42 -6.27
CA LEU A 18 6.10 14.74 -6.80
C LEU A 18 6.24 14.80 -8.31
N ALA A 19 7.30 14.18 -8.86
CA ALA A 19 7.54 14.10 -10.30
C ALA A 19 6.37 13.42 -11.04
N LEU A 20 5.76 12.37 -10.48
CA LEU A 20 4.60 11.72 -11.07
C LEU A 20 3.39 12.67 -11.12
N ILE A 21 3.10 13.40 -10.04
CA ILE A 21 2.00 14.38 -9.99
C ILE A 21 2.23 15.49 -11.05
N GLN A 22 3.46 15.97 -11.16
CA GLN A 22 3.82 17.01 -12.15
C GLN A 22 3.71 16.49 -13.59
N ALA A 23 4.20 15.26 -13.85
CA ALA A 23 4.11 14.63 -15.17
C ALA A 23 2.65 14.41 -15.62
N VAL A 24 1.74 14.05 -14.70
CA VAL A 24 0.31 13.95 -14.96
C VAL A 24 -0.24 15.30 -15.46
N ARG A 25 0.05 16.40 -14.78
CA ARG A 25 -0.42 17.73 -15.18
C ARG A 25 0.23 18.22 -16.46
N GLN A 26 1.50 17.92 -16.68
CA GLN A 26 2.19 18.23 -17.92
C GLN A 26 1.56 17.50 -19.12
N GLN A 27 1.21 16.22 -18.95
CA GLN A 27 0.67 15.39 -20.02
C GLN A 27 -0.81 15.69 -20.34
N PHE A 28 -1.64 15.94 -19.31
CA PHE A 28 -3.09 15.99 -19.45
C PHE A 28 -3.69 17.40 -19.28
N GLY A 29 -2.85 18.39 -18.96
CA GLY A 29 -3.24 19.79 -18.71
C GLY A 29 -3.09 20.17 -17.23
N GLY A 30 -2.70 21.43 -17.00
CA GLY A 30 -2.43 21.95 -15.65
C GLY A 30 -3.64 21.94 -14.71
N ASP A 31 -4.86 21.91 -15.26
CA ASP A 31 -6.13 21.81 -14.54
C ASP A 31 -6.56 20.36 -14.24
N THR A 32 -5.73 19.35 -14.58
CA THR A 32 -5.99 17.96 -14.25
C THR A 32 -5.99 17.76 -12.75
N ALA A 33 -7.13 17.33 -12.21
CA ALA A 33 -7.26 17.02 -10.80
C ALA A 33 -6.61 15.67 -10.47
N VAL A 34 -5.95 15.58 -9.31
CA VAL A 34 -5.27 14.36 -8.85
C VAL A 34 -5.96 13.79 -7.60
N ILE A 35 -6.50 12.58 -7.73
CA ILE A 35 -7.06 11.80 -6.61
C ILE A 35 -6.05 10.71 -6.23
N CYS A 36 -5.67 10.66 -4.95
CA CYS A 36 -4.83 9.60 -4.42
C CYS A 36 -5.66 8.58 -3.64
N ALA A 37 -5.47 7.27 -3.90
CA ALA A 37 -5.84 6.20 -3.00
C ALA A 37 -4.61 5.84 -2.18
N MET A 38 -4.58 6.23 -0.90
CA MET A 38 -3.38 6.16 -0.06
C MET A 38 -3.56 5.21 1.11
N SER A 39 -2.57 4.34 1.34
CA SER A 39 -2.52 3.44 2.51
C SER A 39 -2.71 4.21 3.82
N GLY A 40 -3.42 3.59 4.77
CA GLY A 40 -3.58 4.08 6.14
C GLY A 40 -2.26 4.08 6.94
N ASP A 41 -2.30 3.74 8.22
CA ASP A 41 -1.11 3.77 9.10
C ASP A 41 -0.16 2.57 8.89
N PHE A 42 -0.55 1.62 8.06
CA PHE A 42 0.25 0.46 7.68
C PHE A 42 0.37 0.36 6.16
N VAL A 43 1.47 -0.20 5.68
CA VAL A 43 1.88 -0.16 4.28
C VAL A 43 2.14 -1.57 3.71
N GLN A 44 2.10 -1.68 2.39
CA GLN A 44 2.12 -2.93 1.63
C GLN A 44 3.30 -3.86 1.92
N PRO A 45 4.53 -3.38 2.17
CA PRO A 45 5.63 -4.25 2.57
C PRO A 45 5.44 -4.98 3.91
N GLY A 46 4.34 -4.72 4.63
CA GLY A 46 4.06 -5.26 5.95
C GLY A 46 4.76 -4.49 7.06
N ASP A 47 4.70 -3.17 6.99
CA ASP A 47 5.39 -2.27 7.92
C ASP A 47 4.46 -1.14 8.40
N PHE A 48 4.89 -0.43 9.43
CA PHE A 48 4.25 0.78 9.92
C PHE A 48 4.63 1.97 9.02
N ALA A 49 3.68 2.84 8.76
CA ALA A 49 3.99 4.10 8.08
C ALA A 49 4.83 5.00 8.99
N LEU A 50 5.75 5.78 8.41
CA LEU A 50 6.68 6.64 9.14
C LEU A 50 5.96 7.72 9.98
N VAL A 51 4.84 8.23 9.45
CA VAL A 51 3.92 9.17 10.11
C VAL A 51 2.48 8.76 9.83
N ARG A 52 1.57 9.15 10.72
CA ARG A 52 0.15 8.80 10.63
C ARG A 52 -0.51 9.24 9.32
N ARG A 53 -1.58 8.56 8.94
CA ARG A 53 -2.27 8.73 7.66
C ARG A 53 -2.70 10.15 7.33
N HIS A 54 -3.30 10.88 8.27
CA HIS A 54 -3.77 12.26 8.03
C HIS A 54 -2.63 13.23 7.79
N ALA A 55 -1.50 13.06 8.48
CA ALA A 55 -0.29 13.85 8.26
C ALA A 55 0.28 13.62 6.86
N ARG A 56 0.36 12.36 6.40
CA ARG A 56 0.80 12.04 5.03
C ARG A 56 -0.18 12.55 3.98
N ALA A 57 -1.49 12.48 4.25
CA ALA A 57 -2.51 13.01 3.36
C ALA A 57 -2.43 14.54 3.23
N GLU A 58 -2.17 15.25 4.32
CA GLU A 58 -1.90 16.69 4.32
C GLU A 58 -0.67 17.03 3.47
N ALA A 59 0.44 16.32 3.69
CA ALA A 59 1.65 16.50 2.89
C ALA A 59 1.39 16.25 1.39
N ALA A 60 0.58 15.25 1.05
CA ALA A 60 0.22 14.96 -0.33
C ALA A 60 -0.58 16.09 -0.97
N VAL A 61 -1.58 16.64 -0.27
CA VAL A 61 -2.39 17.77 -0.78
C VAL A 61 -1.54 19.02 -0.93
N ARG A 62 -0.69 19.35 0.04
CA ARG A 62 0.26 20.48 -0.05
C ARG A 62 1.32 20.28 -1.14
N SER A 63 1.53 19.05 -1.61
CA SER A 63 2.45 18.69 -2.70
C SER A 63 1.77 18.54 -4.06
N GLY A 64 0.46 18.83 -4.15
CA GLY A 64 -0.24 18.89 -5.42
C GLY A 64 -1.26 17.78 -5.68
N ALA A 65 -1.53 16.86 -4.76
CA ALA A 65 -2.74 16.07 -4.80
C ALA A 65 -3.96 16.96 -4.47
N ASP A 66 -5.12 16.67 -5.04
CA ASP A 66 -6.32 17.47 -4.79
C ASP A 66 -7.25 16.78 -3.79
N LEU A 67 -7.34 15.46 -3.86
CA LEU A 67 -8.16 14.63 -2.97
C LEU A 67 -7.38 13.38 -2.58
N VAL A 68 -7.32 13.09 -1.29
CA VAL A 68 -6.72 11.86 -0.77
C VAL A 68 -7.82 11.02 -0.11
N LEU A 69 -8.06 9.85 -0.69
CA LEU A 69 -8.94 8.81 -0.17
C LEU A 69 -8.10 7.73 0.50
N GLU A 70 -8.63 7.11 1.53
CA GLU A 70 -7.95 6.00 2.19
C GLU A 70 -8.07 4.71 1.34
N LEU A 71 -6.95 4.04 1.12
CA LEU A 71 -6.92 2.63 0.76
C LEU A 71 -7.13 1.83 2.05
N PRO A 72 -8.25 1.11 2.21
CA PRO A 72 -8.56 0.47 3.47
C PRO A 72 -7.52 -0.57 3.88
N LEU A 73 -7.36 -0.71 5.21
CA LEU A 73 -6.30 -1.50 5.84
C LEU A 73 -6.08 -2.90 5.24
N PRO A 74 -7.11 -3.74 5.00
CA PRO A 74 -6.88 -5.09 4.51
C PRO A 74 -6.18 -5.13 3.15
N TRP A 75 -6.54 -4.22 2.26
CA TRP A 75 -5.91 -4.10 0.94
C TRP A 75 -4.55 -3.42 1.03
N ALA A 76 -4.41 -2.40 1.88
CA ALA A 76 -3.14 -1.69 2.08
C ALA A 76 -2.00 -2.61 2.53
N VAL A 77 -2.31 -3.67 3.30
CA VAL A 77 -1.33 -4.64 3.84
C VAL A 77 -1.46 -6.04 3.22
N SER A 78 -1.88 -6.11 1.95
CA SER A 78 -2.02 -7.36 1.20
C SER A 78 -0.88 -7.58 0.19
N SER A 79 -0.99 -8.63 -0.62
CA SER A 79 -0.12 -8.84 -1.78
C SER A 79 -0.24 -7.69 -2.80
N ALA A 80 0.65 -7.64 -3.80
CA ALA A 80 0.54 -6.66 -4.89
C ALA A 80 -0.83 -6.74 -5.59
N GLU A 81 -1.37 -7.95 -5.78
CA GLU A 81 -2.71 -8.16 -6.36
C GLU A 81 -3.82 -7.54 -5.49
N GLY A 82 -3.85 -7.82 -4.20
CA GLY A 82 -4.88 -7.27 -3.31
C GLY A 82 -4.73 -5.76 -3.11
N PHE A 83 -3.50 -5.25 -3.02
CA PHE A 83 -3.22 -3.82 -2.96
C PHE A 83 -3.73 -3.10 -4.21
N ALA A 84 -3.46 -3.65 -5.38
CA ALA A 84 -3.95 -3.13 -6.66
C ALA A 84 -5.47 -3.18 -6.75
N GLN A 85 -6.07 -4.30 -6.34
CA GLN A 85 -7.52 -4.49 -6.32
C GLN A 85 -8.20 -3.38 -5.50
N GLY A 86 -7.80 -3.22 -4.24
CA GLY A 86 -8.39 -2.20 -3.37
C GLY A 86 -8.17 -0.78 -3.86
N GLY A 87 -6.96 -0.45 -4.35
CA GLY A 87 -6.64 0.86 -4.89
C GLY A 87 -7.47 1.22 -6.13
N VAL A 88 -7.62 0.27 -7.06
CA VAL A 88 -8.45 0.43 -8.26
C VAL A 88 -9.93 0.52 -7.89
N GLU A 89 -10.43 -0.29 -6.96
CA GLU A 89 -11.81 -0.19 -6.45
C GLU A 89 -12.10 1.19 -5.86
N VAL A 90 -11.21 1.71 -4.99
CA VAL A 90 -11.35 3.06 -4.40
C VAL A 90 -11.43 4.12 -5.50
N LEU A 91 -10.51 4.12 -6.46
CA LEU A 91 -10.47 5.14 -7.49
C LEU A 91 -11.65 5.05 -8.46
N THR A 92 -12.00 3.85 -8.93
CA THR A 92 -13.11 3.65 -9.86
C THR A 92 -14.46 3.91 -9.22
N ALA A 93 -14.61 3.62 -7.92
CA ALA A 93 -15.85 3.89 -7.19
C ALA A 93 -16.15 5.38 -7.02
N THR A 94 -15.20 6.29 -7.25
CA THR A 94 -15.46 7.74 -7.31
C THR A 94 -16.37 8.13 -8.49
N GLY A 95 -16.37 7.32 -9.57
CA GLY A 95 -17.04 7.62 -10.83
C GLY A 95 -16.40 8.78 -11.59
N LEU A 96 -15.14 9.14 -11.26
CA LEU A 96 -14.43 10.31 -11.83
C LEU A 96 -13.09 9.93 -12.49
N LEU A 97 -12.68 8.66 -12.49
CA LEU A 97 -11.35 8.24 -12.94
C LEU A 97 -11.25 8.28 -14.49
N ASP A 98 -10.55 9.29 -15.03
CA ASP A 98 -10.23 9.38 -16.46
C ASP A 98 -8.86 8.76 -16.79
N VAL A 99 -7.89 8.84 -15.87
CA VAL A 99 -6.51 8.36 -16.03
C VAL A 99 -6.08 7.62 -14.79
N LEU A 100 -5.46 6.45 -14.93
CA LEU A 100 -4.70 5.80 -13.84
C LEU A 100 -3.21 6.02 -14.08
N ALA A 101 -2.56 6.73 -13.15
CA ALA A 101 -1.15 7.10 -13.25
C ALA A 101 -0.29 6.40 -12.20
N PHE A 102 0.86 5.89 -12.60
CA PHE A 102 1.82 5.21 -11.72
C PHE A 102 3.24 5.27 -12.27
N GLY A 103 4.25 4.95 -11.46
CA GLY A 103 5.62 4.76 -11.92
C GLY A 103 5.90 3.30 -12.23
N SER A 104 6.70 3.01 -13.26
CA SER A 104 7.14 1.66 -13.59
C SER A 104 8.60 1.68 -14.04
N GLU A 105 9.29 0.55 -13.98
CA GLU A 105 10.67 0.47 -14.46
C GLU A 105 10.72 0.50 -15.99
N CYS A 106 9.76 -0.13 -16.67
CA CYS A 106 9.73 -0.20 -18.13
C CYS A 106 9.19 1.06 -18.82
N GLY A 107 8.37 1.88 -18.16
CA GLY A 107 7.74 3.06 -18.77
C GLY A 107 6.77 2.75 -19.94
N ASP A 108 6.32 1.51 -20.10
CA ASP A 108 5.49 1.04 -21.22
C ASP A 108 4.16 0.46 -20.73
N THR A 109 3.10 1.29 -20.79
CA THR A 109 1.74 0.88 -20.39
C THR A 109 1.17 -0.22 -21.28
N ALA A 110 1.57 -0.27 -22.56
CA ALA A 110 1.05 -1.28 -23.49
C ALA A 110 1.62 -2.67 -23.16
N ALA A 111 2.90 -2.77 -22.81
CA ALA A 111 3.53 -4.01 -22.36
C ALA A 111 2.93 -4.50 -21.03
N LEU A 112 2.73 -3.58 -20.06
CA LEU A 112 2.10 -3.91 -18.79
C LEU A 112 0.66 -4.42 -18.97
N LEU A 113 -0.15 -3.76 -19.80
CA LEU A 113 -1.52 -4.17 -20.08
C LEU A 113 -1.59 -5.50 -20.85
N ARG A 114 -0.68 -5.73 -21.81
CA ARG A 114 -0.57 -7.00 -22.54
C ARG A 114 -0.28 -8.15 -21.58
N THR A 115 0.69 -7.97 -20.69
CA THR A 115 1.03 -8.97 -19.67
C THR A 115 -0.15 -9.20 -18.71
N ALA A 116 -0.83 -8.15 -18.28
CA ALA A 116 -2.03 -8.26 -17.43
C ALA A 116 -3.14 -9.09 -18.09
N LYS A 117 -3.43 -8.85 -19.37
CA LYS A 117 -4.42 -9.64 -20.13
C LYS A 117 -4.04 -11.11 -20.22
N ALA A 118 -2.77 -11.42 -20.45
CA ALA A 118 -2.31 -12.80 -20.49
C ALA A 118 -2.51 -13.51 -19.12
N LEU A 119 -2.22 -12.82 -18.02
CA LEU A 119 -2.40 -13.35 -16.66
C LEU A 119 -3.87 -13.65 -16.29
N GLU A 120 -4.84 -12.99 -16.91
CA GLU A 120 -6.28 -13.26 -16.69
C GLU A 120 -6.81 -14.39 -17.59
N GLY A 121 -6.03 -14.85 -18.56
CA GLY A 121 -6.45 -15.89 -19.52
C GLY A 121 -6.39 -17.32 -18.96
N ASN A 122 -7.29 -18.21 -19.44
CA ASN A 122 -7.29 -19.63 -19.08
C ASN A 122 -5.98 -20.35 -19.45
N ALA A 123 -5.35 -19.95 -20.56
CA ALA A 123 -4.06 -20.49 -20.99
C ALA A 123 -2.95 -20.26 -19.94
N PHE A 124 -2.94 -19.10 -19.30
CA PHE A 124 -2.01 -18.82 -18.21
C PHE A 124 -2.24 -19.74 -17.01
N GLN A 125 -3.48 -19.97 -16.62
CA GLN A 125 -3.80 -20.84 -15.50
C GLN A 125 -3.32 -22.28 -15.74
N ALA A 126 -3.42 -22.78 -16.98
CA ALA A 126 -2.92 -24.09 -17.36
C ALA A 126 -1.37 -24.12 -17.33
N ALA A 127 -0.72 -23.12 -17.92
CA ALA A 127 0.74 -23.01 -17.92
C ALA A 127 1.31 -22.87 -16.50
N LEU A 128 0.69 -22.04 -15.65
CA LEU A 128 1.12 -21.84 -14.27
C LEU A 128 1.04 -23.15 -13.46
N ARG A 129 -0.06 -23.91 -13.59
CA ARG A 129 -0.19 -25.22 -12.93
C ARG A 129 0.93 -26.17 -13.34
N ALA A 130 1.24 -26.24 -14.62
CA ALA A 130 2.32 -27.09 -15.14
C ALA A 130 3.70 -26.64 -14.60
N GLU A 131 3.94 -25.34 -14.45
CA GLU A 131 5.19 -24.83 -13.88
C GLU A 131 5.30 -25.07 -12.36
N LEU A 132 4.21 -24.96 -11.63
CA LEU A 132 4.18 -25.20 -10.18
C LEU A 132 4.50 -26.65 -9.80
N THR A 133 4.18 -27.63 -10.67
CA THR A 133 4.53 -29.05 -10.43
C THR A 133 6.05 -29.28 -10.40
N LYS A 134 6.86 -28.35 -10.95
CA LYS A 134 8.32 -28.46 -10.95
C LYS A 134 8.97 -28.10 -9.60
N GLY A 135 8.19 -27.65 -8.62
CA GLY A 135 8.66 -27.40 -7.25
C GLY A 135 9.32 -26.04 -7.01
N ASP A 136 9.33 -25.15 -7.99
CA ASP A 136 9.88 -23.80 -7.88
C ASP A 136 8.98 -22.83 -7.11
N SER A 137 9.50 -21.62 -6.82
CA SER A 137 8.71 -20.56 -6.21
C SER A 137 7.57 -20.11 -7.13
N PHE A 138 6.45 -19.66 -6.56
CA PHE A 138 5.33 -19.10 -7.32
C PHE A 138 5.76 -18.00 -8.30
N ALA A 139 6.67 -17.11 -7.88
CA ALA A 139 7.17 -16.02 -8.74
C ALA A 139 7.91 -16.56 -9.97
N ALA A 140 8.78 -17.56 -9.81
CA ALA A 140 9.51 -18.18 -10.91
C ALA A 140 8.56 -18.96 -11.85
N ALA A 141 7.62 -19.72 -11.29
CA ALA A 141 6.61 -20.44 -12.08
C ALA A 141 5.73 -19.47 -12.89
N ARG A 142 5.28 -18.36 -12.26
CA ARG A 142 4.51 -17.30 -12.90
C ARG A 142 5.27 -16.66 -14.07
N GLN A 143 6.54 -16.33 -13.87
CA GLN A 143 7.39 -15.74 -14.91
C GLN A 143 7.56 -16.68 -16.11
N ARG A 144 7.83 -17.97 -15.89
CA ARG A 144 7.95 -18.96 -16.97
C ARG A 144 6.64 -19.19 -17.70
N ALA A 145 5.52 -19.23 -16.98
CA ALA A 145 4.20 -19.35 -17.60
C ALA A 145 3.90 -18.17 -18.53
N VAL A 146 4.28 -16.94 -18.14
CA VAL A 146 4.15 -15.77 -19.02
C VAL A 146 5.11 -15.85 -20.21
N ALA A 147 6.37 -16.28 -20.02
CA ALA A 147 7.33 -16.45 -21.10
C ALA A 147 6.89 -17.46 -22.18
N ALA A 148 6.14 -18.48 -21.78
CA ALA A 148 5.56 -19.48 -22.69
C ALA A 148 4.38 -18.94 -23.52
N LEU A 149 3.69 -17.90 -23.04
CA LEU A 149 2.49 -17.33 -23.68
C LEU A 149 2.74 -16.06 -24.48
N LEU A 150 3.73 -15.29 -24.06
CA LEU A 150 4.09 -14.01 -24.67
C LEU A 150 5.56 -14.05 -25.16
N SER A 151 6.39 -13.20 -24.57
CA SER A 151 7.81 -13.12 -24.87
C SER A 151 8.65 -13.16 -23.59
N PRO A 152 9.95 -13.51 -23.69
CA PRO A 152 10.87 -13.41 -22.55
C PRO A 152 10.94 -11.98 -21.97
N SER A 153 10.83 -10.93 -22.81
CA SER A 153 10.83 -9.54 -22.38
C SER A 153 9.55 -9.17 -21.59
N ASP A 154 8.38 -9.65 -22.02
CA ASP A 154 7.14 -9.46 -21.24
C ASP A 154 7.20 -10.20 -19.90
N ALA A 155 7.76 -11.40 -19.87
CA ALA A 155 7.96 -12.16 -18.63
C ALA A 155 8.94 -11.49 -17.67
N ALA A 156 9.98 -10.83 -18.19
CA ALA A 156 10.97 -10.11 -17.39
C ALA A 156 10.35 -8.94 -16.61
N LEU A 157 9.24 -8.35 -17.09
CA LEU A 157 8.52 -7.30 -16.36
C LEU A 157 8.07 -7.72 -14.96
N LEU A 158 7.83 -9.01 -14.75
CA LEU A 158 7.42 -9.56 -13.45
C LEU A 158 8.56 -9.63 -12.43
N SER A 159 9.79 -9.36 -12.81
CA SER A 159 10.95 -9.32 -11.91
C SER A 159 11.06 -8.00 -11.15
N ASP A 160 10.48 -6.92 -11.69
CA ASP A 160 10.59 -5.59 -11.13
C ASP A 160 9.35 -5.24 -10.32
N PRO A 161 9.51 -4.66 -9.12
CA PRO A 161 8.40 -4.47 -8.19
C PRO A 161 7.36 -3.46 -8.69
N ASN A 162 7.76 -2.35 -9.35
CA ASN A 162 6.79 -1.37 -9.83
C ASN A 162 6.14 -1.82 -11.15
N ASN A 163 6.84 -2.54 -12.02
CA ASN A 163 6.23 -3.22 -13.16
C ASN A 163 5.18 -4.23 -12.70
N THR A 164 5.50 -5.03 -11.67
CA THR A 164 4.56 -5.98 -11.07
C THR A 164 3.31 -5.25 -10.55
N LEU A 165 3.45 -4.15 -9.81
CA LEU A 165 2.31 -3.35 -9.37
C LEU A 165 1.52 -2.77 -10.56
N GLY A 166 2.19 -2.25 -11.58
CA GLY A 166 1.55 -1.74 -12.80
C GLY A 166 0.72 -2.82 -13.52
N ILE A 167 1.25 -4.04 -13.62
CA ILE A 167 0.54 -5.20 -14.18
C ILE A 167 -0.69 -5.52 -13.31
N GLU A 168 -0.55 -5.54 -11.98
CA GLU A 168 -1.68 -5.82 -11.08
C GLU A 168 -2.75 -4.71 -11.12
N TYR A 169 -2.37 -3.43 -11.31
CA TYR A 169 -3.34 -2.35 -11.56
C TYR A 169 -4.12 -2.60 -12.84
N CYS A 170 -3.45 -2.99 -13.93
CA CYS A 170 -4.12 -3.34 -15.19
C CYS A 170 -5.06 -4.54 -15.01
N ARG A 171 -4.66 -5.57 -14.27
CA ARG A 171 -5.50 -6.74 -13.96
C ARG A 171 -6.74 -6.34 -13.16
N ALA A 172 -6.57 -5.51 -12.12
CA ALA A 172 -7.66 -5.01 -11.31
C ALA A 172 -8.66 -4.19 -12.16
N LEU A 173 -8.18 -3.34 -13.07
CA LEU A 173 -9.04 -2.62 -14.02
C LEU A 173 -9.85 -3.55 -14.91
N LEU A 174 -9.22 -4.62 -15.44
CA LEU A 174 -9.92 -5.63 -16.25
C LEU A 174 -11.04 -6.32 -15.46
N ARG A 175 -10.77 -6.67 -14.20
CA ARG A 175 -11.74 -7.34 -13.32
C ARG A 175 -12.93 -6.45 -12.93
N VAL A 176 -12.71 -5.15 -12.71
CA VAL A 176 -13.81 -4.21 -12.39
C VAL A 176 -14.50 -3.68 -13.64
N GLY A 177 -14.04 -4.05 -14.85
CA GLY A 177 -14.61 -3.60 -16.12
C GLY A 177 -14.42 -2.11 -16.37
N ALA A 178 -13.34 -1.49 -15.87
CA ALA A 178 -13.03 -0.09 -16.07
C ALA A 178 -11.86 0.09 -17.06
N ALA A 179 -11.91 1.13 -17.90
CA ALA A 179 -10.92 1.39 -18.94
C ALA A 179 -10.47 2.86 -18.95
N PRO A 180 -9.93 3.41 -17.84
CA PRO A 180 -9.31 4.72 -17.87
C PRO A 180 -8.07 4.70 -18.77
N ALA A 181 -7.61 5.86 -19.23
CA ALA A 181 -6.30 5.96 -19.86
C ALA A 181 -5.21 5.54 -18.85
N LEU A 182 -4.22 4.79 -19.33
CA LEU A 182 -3.06 4.43 -18.51
C LEU A 182 -1.93 5.41 -18.77
N PHE A 183 -1.27 5.86 -17.70
CA PHE A 183 -0.11 6.71 -17.78
C PHE A 183 0.98 6.24 -16.83
N THR A 184 2.19 6.09 -17.32
CA THR A 184 3.34 5.72 -16.50
C THR A 184 4.54 6.59 -16.82
N ILE A 185 5.35 6.86 -15.80
CA ILE A 185 6.67 7.45 -15.98
C ILE A 185 7.73 6.43 -15.62
N PRO A 186 8.87 6.38 -16.35
CA PRO A 186 9.98 5.52 -15.99
C PRO A 186 10.52 5.91 -14.62
N ARG A 187 10.72 4.92 -13.76
CA ARG A 187 11.41 5.13 -12.50
C ARG A 187 12.92 5.02 -12.73
N THR A 188 13.57 6.19 -12.80
CA THR A 188 15.04 6.28 -12.82
C THR A 188 15.55 6.27 -11.38
N GLY A 189 15.98 5.13 -10.88
CA GLY A 189 16.53 4.98 -9.52
C GLY A 189 16.61 3.51 -9.13
N ALA A 190 17.58 3.17 -8.27
CA ALA A 190 17.91 1.80 -7.89
C ALA A 190 16.72 0.99 -7.39
N ALA A 191 16.75 -0.31 -7.68
CA ALA A 191 15.88 -1.32 -7.09
C ALA A 191 15.85 -1.20 -5.55
N HIS A 192 14.78 -1.67 -4.93
CA HIS A 192 14.54 -1.59 -3.48
C HIS A 192 15.67 -2.08 -2.55
N ASP A 193 16.66 -2.81 -3.08
CA ASP A 193 17.73 -3.47 -2.34
C ASP A 193 19.14 -2.89 -2.56
N VAL A 194 19.28 -1.71 -3.18
CA VAL A 194 20.59 -1.08 -3.35
C VAL A 194 20.91 -0.17 -2.17
N THR A 195 22.07 -0.42 -1.57
CA THR A 195 22.60 0.38 -0.46
C THR A 195 22.63 1.88 -0.78
N PRO A 196 22.35 2.76 0.21
CA PRO A 196 22.14 4.20 0.01
C PRO A 196 23.30 4.95 -0.63
N GLU A 197 24.51 4.41 -0.59
CA GLU A 197 25.74 5.10 -0.97
C GLU A 197 25.95 5.22 -2.50
N ASN A 198 25.32 4.33 -3.30
CA ASN A 198 25.56 4.28 -4.74
C ASN A 198 24.34 4.64 -5.61
N ALA A 199 23.22 4.94 -5.02
CA ALA A 199 22.01 5.33 -5.72
C ALA A 199 21.69 6.79 -5.40
N GLY A 200 21.96 7.69 -6.32
CA GLY A 200 21.52 9.09 -6.27
C GLY A 200 19.98 9.23 -6.25
N GLY A 201 19.25 8.24 -5.72
CA GLY A 201 17.80 8.10 -5.74
C GLY A 201 17.15 8.44 -4.41
N TYR A 202 16.15 9.30 -4.48
CA TYR A 202 15.24 9.62 -3.39
C TYR A 202 14.20 8.49 -3.24
N SER A 203 14.53 7.40 -2.53
CA SER A 203 13.55 6.36 -2.22
C SER A 203 13.02 6.51 -0.79
N ALA A 204 11.76 6.15 -0.58
CA ALA A 204 11.14 6.15 0.75
C ALA A 204 11.91 5.25 1.73
N SER A 205 12.40 4.09 1.26
CA SER A 205 13.20 3.15 2.06
C SER A 205 14.51 3.77 2.51
N ALA A 206 15.23 4.49 1.62
CA ALA A 206 16.47 5.17 1.97
C ALA A 206 16.24 6.27 3.01
N ILE A 207 15.17 7.05 2.90
CA ILE A 207 14.82 8.08 3.89
C ILE A 207 14.54 7.44 5.26
N ARG A 208 13.77 6.35 5.29
CA ARG A 208 13.47 5.62 6.52
C ARG A 208 14.73 5.05 7.18
N HIS A 209 15.64 4.51 6.38
CA HIS A 209 16.92 3.98 6.86
C HIS A 209 17.77 5.09 7.50
N LEU A 210 17.93 6.25 6.84
CA LEU A 210 18.62 7.39 7.40
C LEU A 210 18.04 7.84 8.76
N LEU A 211 16.71 7.86 8.89
CA LEU A 211 16.06 8.19 10.17
C LEU A 211 16.33 7.12 11.24
N ALA A 212 16.33 5.85 10.88
CA ALA A 212 16.63 4.76 11.81
C ALA A 212 18.09 4.80 12.30
N GLU A 213 19.01 5.30 11.47
CA GLU A 213 20.42 5.53 11.82
C GLU A 213 20.67 6.86 12.58
N GLY A 214 19.63 7.64 12.87
CA GLY A 214 19.76 8.95 13.51
C GLY A 214 20.26 10.08 12.58
N ARG A 215 20.39 9.83 11.28
CA ARG A 215 20.84 10.80 10.26
C ARG A 215 19.67 11.68 9.80
N ARG A 216 19.08 12.39 10.78
CA ARG A 216 17.87 13.19 10.58
C ARG A 216 18.03 14.25 9.49
N ALA A 217 19.11 15.02 9.50
CA ALA A 217 19.32 16.11 8.54
C ALA A 217 19.36 15.60 7.09
N ASP A 218 20.06 14.47 6.87
CA ASP A 218 20.15 13.83 5.55
C ASP A 218 18.79 13.29 5.08
N ALA A 219 18.02 12.69 5.99
CA ALA A 219 16.69 12.21 5.70
C ALA A 219 15.73 13.35 5.30
N LEU A 220 15.71 14.43 6.07
CA LEU A 220 14.85 15.59 5.82
C LEU A 220 15.18 16.31 4.52
N SER A 221 16.47 16.37 4.12
CA SER A 221 16.87 16.95 2.84
C SER A 221 16.30 16.21 1.61
N ARG A 222 15.92 14.96 1.78
CA ARG A 222 15.36 14.09 0.73
C ARG A 222 13.82 14.10 0.66
N MET A 223 13.16 14.67 1.67
CA MET A 223 11.71 14.89 1.68
C MET A 223 11.35 16.16 0.89
N VAL A 224 10.19 16.16 0.25
CA VAL A 224 9.65 17.39 -0.32
C VAL A 224 9.28 18.36 0.81
N PRO A 225 9.31 19.70 0.57
CA PRO A 225 9.12 20.69 1.63
C PRO A 225 7.85 20.48 2.47
N ALA A 226 6.72 20.17 1.84
CA ALA A 226 5.46 19.91 2.56
C ALA A 226 5.55 18.67 3.47
N MET A 227 6.19 17.59 3.01
CA MET A 227 6.38 16.39 3.83
C MET A 227 7.32 16.65 5.00
N ARG A 228 8.39 17.41 4.76
CA ARG A 228 9.33 17.80 5.81
C ARG A 228 8.63 18.60 6.91
N ALA A 229 7.87 19.63 6.53
CA ALA A 229 7.13 20.47 7.51
C ALA A 229 6.14 19.65 8.35
N VAL A 230 5.40 18.74 7.70
CA VAL A 230 4.47 17.83 8.38
C VAL A 230 5.21 16.84 9.29
N TYR A 231 6.34 16.29 8.84
CA TYR A 231 7.15 15.39 9.64
C TYR A 231 7.69 16.10 10.90
N GLU A 232 8.24 17.31 10.75
CA GLU A 232 8.77 18.11 11.87
C GLU A 232 7.65 18.45 12.88
N ALA A 233 6.42 18.71 12.43
CA ALA A 233 5.27 18.93 13.31
C ALA A 233 4.87 17.66 14.07
N GLU A 234 4.84 16.50 13.40
CA GLU A 234 4.54 15.22 14.05
C GLU A 234 5.66 14.80 15.02
N GLU A 235 6.92 15.04 14.68
CA GLU A 235 8.08 14.80 15.54
C GLU A 235 8.03 15.68 16.79
N SER A 236 7.75 16.97 16.65
CA SER A 236 7.59 17.89 17.79
C SER A 236 6.42 17.53 18.69
N ALA A 237 5.44 16.82 18.17
CA ALA A 237 4.28 16.31 18.92
C ALA A 237 4.51 14.90 19.49
N GLY A 238 5.74 14.36 19.43
CA GLY A 238 6.09 13.03 19.94
C GLY A 238 5.51 11.86 19.14
N ARG A 239 5.01 12.07 17.91
CA ARG A 239 4.32 11.04 17.10
C ARG A 239 5.13 10.53 15.91
N ALA A 240 6.33 11.02 15.69
CA ALA A 240 7.23 10.61 14.62
C ALA A 240 8.70 10.61 15.10
N PRO A 241 9.56 9.80 14.45
CA PRO A 241 9.27 8.77 13.44
C PRO A 241 8.64 7.51 14.03
N VAL A 242 7.82 6.80 13.25
CA VAL A 242 7.22 5.53 13.64
C VAL A 242 7.94 4.37 12.96
N PHE A 243 8.37 3.39 13.76
CA PHE A 243 9.00 2.15 13.30
C PHE A 243 8.40 0.95 14.02
N ALA A 244 8.26 -0.18 13.31
CA ALA A 244 7.72 -1.43 13.88
C ALA A 244 8.52 -1.92 15.10
N ALA A 245 9.82 -1.63 15.16
CA ALA A 245 10.70 -1.98 16.28
C ALA A 245 10.21 -1.42 17.63
N ALA A 246 9.55 -0.26 17.65
CA ALA A 246 8.96 0.30 18.87
C ALA A 246 7.85 -0.60 19.45
N CYS A 247 7.18 -1.39 18.60
CA CYS A 247 6.14 -2.34 19.00
C CYS A 247 6.61 -3.80 19.05
N GLU A 248 7.91 -4.07 18.99
CA GLU A 248 8.43 -5.44 18.93
C GLU A 248 7.86 -6.33 20.03
N ARG A 249 7.88 -5.88 21.30
CA ARG A 249 7.36 -6.66 22.42
C ARG A 249 5.85 -6.90 22.32
N ALA A 250 5.08 -5.93 21.81
CA ALA A 250 3.65 -6.06 21.61
C ALA A 250 3.35 -7.07 20.50
N ILE A 251 4.12 -7.02 19.41
CA ILE A 251 4.03 -8.00 18.31
C ILE A 251 4.35 -9.40 18.80
N LEU A 252 5.47 -9.58 19.51
CA LEU A 252 5.87 -10.87 20.09
C LEU A 252 4.86 -11.38 21.12
N ALA A 253 4.28 -10.51 21.95
CA ALA A 253 3.23 -10.87 22.90
C ALA A 253 1.97 -11.38 22.19
N ARG A 254 1.69 -10.89 20.98
CA ARG A 254 0.59 -11.40 20.14
C ARG A 254 0.94 -12.73 19.48
N LEU A 255 2.16 -12.89 18.94
CA LEU A 255 2.57 -14.12 18.24
C LEU A 255 2.73 -15.32 19.18
N ARG A 256 3.25 -15.11 20.39
CA ARG A 256 3.59 -16.20 21.32
C ARG A 256 2.42 -17.06 21.80
N PRO A 257 1.21 -16.55 22.07
CA PRO A 257 0.06 -17.40 22.45
C PRO A 257 -0.63 -18.06 21.26
N MET A 258 -0.36 -17.64 20.00
CA MET A 258 -1.04 -18.18 18.83
C MET A 258 -0.73 -19.66 18.60
N THR A 259 -1.75 -20.40 18.18
CA THR A 259 -1.68 -21.81 17.80
C THR A 259 -1.23 -21.97 16.34
N PRO A 260 -0.74 -23.16 15.91
CA PRO A 260 -0.45 -23.44 14.50
C PRO A 260 -1.61 -23.11 13.57
N ALA A 261 -2.84 -23.45 13.94
CA ALA A 261 -4.03 -23.21 13.14
C ALA A 261 -4.31 -21.71 12.93
N GLU A 262 -4.04 -20.87 13.94
CA GLU A 262 -4.16 -19.42 13.80
C GLU A 262 -3.10 -18.84 12.87
N PHE A 263 -1.87 -19.39 12.85
CA PHE A 263 -0.85 -19.00 11.87
C PHE A 263 -1.23 -19.44 10.45
N ASP A 264 -1.78 -20.64 10.27
CA ASP A 264 -2.23 -21.12 8.97
C ASP A 264 -3.41 -20.29 8.44
N ALA A 265 -4.27 -19.77 9.33
CA ALA A 265 -5.37 -18.88 8.96
C ALA A 265 -4.92 -17.48 8.47
N LEU A 266 -3.66 -17.09 8.67
CA LEU A 266 -3.10 -15.85 8.11
C LEU A 266 -2.73 -15.97 6.62
N ASP A 267 -2.61 -17.20 6.11
CA ASP A 267 -2.17 -17.47 4.74
C ASP A 267 -3.30 -18.05 3.89
N THR A 268 -3.49 -17.48 2.71
CA THR A 268 -4.46 -18.00 1.72
C THR A 268 -3.86 -19.05 0.80
N GLY A 269 -2.54 -19.21 0.79
CA GLY A 269 -1.82 -20.07 -0.16
C GLY A 269 -1.66 -21.52 0.28
N HIS A 270 -1.95 -21.85 1.54
CA HIS A 270 -1.80 -23.21 2.12
C HIS A 270 -0.45 -23.89 1.83
N GLU A 271 0.63 -23.11 1.76
CA GLU A 271 1.97 -23.58 1.35
C GLU A 271 2.87 -23.97 2.54
N GLY A 272 2.31 -24.05 3.76
CA GLY A 272 3.05 -24.39 4.97
C GLY A 272 3.86 -23.25 5.59
N VAL A 273 3.67 -22.01 5.10
CA VAL A 273 4.34 -20.82 5.64
C VAL A 273 3.84 -20.49 7.05
N GLY A 274 2.56 -20.74 7.36
CA GLY A 274 1.98 -20.57 8.70
C GLY A 274 2.68 -21.42 9.74
N GLN A 275 2.81 -22.72 9.50
CA GLN A 275 3.53 -23.65 10.40
C GLN A 275 5.00 -23.24 10.58
N ARG A 276 5.64 -22.76 9.51
CA ARG A 276 7.04 -22.32 9.60
C ARG A 276 7.16 -21.05 10.45
N LEU A 277 6.27 -20.09 10.28
CA LEU A 277 6.25 -18.86 11.07
C LEU A 277 5.92 -19.16 12.56
N TYR A 278 5.02 -20.11 12.81
CA TYR A 278 4.77 -20.63 14.16
C TYR A 278 6.05 -21.15 14.80
N ASN A 279 6.77 -22.06 14.14
CA ASN A 279 8.01 -22.63 14.66
C ASN A 279 9.08 -21.55 14.91
N ALA A 280 9.24 -20.60 13.99
CA ALA A 280 10.15 -19.47 14.13
C ALA A 280 9.81 -18.64 15.37
N SER A 281 8.52 -18.34 15.59
CA SER A 281 8.05 -17.55 16.74
C SER A 281 8.28 -18.23 18.11
N ARG A 282 8.47 -19.57 18.14
CA ARG A 282 8.79 -20.33 19.37
C ARG A 282 10.27 -20.28 19.72
N ASN A 283 11.13 -20.15 18.70
CA ASN A 283 12.59 -20.32 18.83
C ASN A 283 13.36 -19.00 18.72
N ALA A 284 12.67 -17.85 18.61
CA ALA A 284 13.27 -16.54 18.41
C ALA A 284 12.97 -15.60 19.59
N ALA A 285 13.94 -14.78 19.94
CA ALA A 285 13.82 -13.76 20.97
C ALA A 285 13.35 -12.40 20.41
N THR A 286 13.75 -12.07 19.18
CA THR A 286 13.45 -10.81 18.50
C THR A 286 12.54 -11.03 17.30
N LEU A 287 11.92 -9.96 16.81
CA LEU A 287 11.11 -10.02 15.60
C LEU A 287 11.94 -10.31 14.35
N ASP A 288 13.14 -9.76 14.26
CA ASP A 288 14.05 -10.01 13.15
C ASP A 288 14.46 -11.49 13.12
N ASP A 289 14.77 -12.10 14.26
CA ASP A 289 15.04 -13.54 14.34
C ASP A 289 13.83 -14.38 13.91
N VAL A 290 12.59 -13.97 14.25
CA VAL A 290 11.37 -14.66 13.77
C VAL A 290 11.31 -14.63 12.25
N LEU A 291 11.57 -13.48 11.65
CA LEU A 291 11.51 -13.31 10.19
C LEU A 291 12.64 -14.07 9.49
N ASP A 292 13.86 -14.00 10.02
CA ASP A 292 15.05 -14.67 9.47
C ASP A 292 14.92 -16.20 9.54
N ASN A 293 14.46 -16.74 10.68
CA ASN A 293 14.23 -18.18 10.85
C ASN A 293 13.07 -18.69 9.97
N ALA A 294 12.08 -17.86 9.67
CA ALA A 294 10.97 -18.20 8.78
C ALA A 294 11.36 -18.08 7.29
N LYS A 295 12.33 -17.23 6.93
CA LYS A 295 12.74 -16.91 5.57
C LYS A 295 13.31 -18.14 4.83
N THR A 296 12.90 -18.30 3.57
CA THR A 296 13.44 -19.30 2.62
C THR A 296 13.50 -18.69 1.21
N LYS A 297 14.06 -19.42 0.27
CA LYS A 297 13.97 -19.04 -1.16
C LYS A 297 12.52 -18.97 -1.67
N ARG A 298 11.61 -19.71 -1.03
CA ARG A 298 10.19 -19.78 -1.41
C ARG A 298 9.34 -18.63 -0.87
N TYR A 299 9.69 -18.09 0.32
CA TYR A 299 8.90 -17.04 1.01
C TYR A 299 9.67 -15.74 1.07
N ALA A 300 9.14 -14.70 0.42
CA ALA A 300 9.72 -13.36 0.46
C ALA A 300 9.53 -12.70 1.84
N TYR A 301 10.47 -11.87 2.28
CA TYR A 301 10.36 -11.12 3.54
C TYR A 301 9.06 -10.31 3.66
N ALA A 302 8.66 -9.63 2.58
CA ALA A 302 7.43 -8.86 2.59
C ALA A 302 6.17 -9.71 2.87
N ARG A 303 6.13 -10.98 2.42
CA ARG A 303 5.04 -11.91 2.76
C ARG A 303 5.05 -12.24 4.26
N LEU A 304 6.21 -12.54 4.81
CA LEU A 304 6.35 -12.87 6.25
C LEU A 304 6.01 -11.66 7.13
N ARG A 305 6.50 -10.48 6.78
CA ARG A 305 6.16 -9.22 7.48
C ARG A 305 4.67 -8.95 7.47
N ARG A 306 3.99 -9.12 6.33
CA ARG A 306 2.53 -8.97 6.26
C ARG A 306 1.81 -9.96 7.16
N MET A 307 2.21 -11.24 7.18
CA MET A 307 1.61 -12.24 8.06
C MET A 307 1.79 -11.88 9.54
N VAL A 308 2.99 -11.44 9.95
CA VAL A 308 3.25 -10.93 11.31
C VAL A 308 2.37 -9.74 11.62
N LEU A 309 2.28 -8.79 10.69
CA LEU A 309 1.44 -7.59 10.85
C LEU A 309 -0.04 -7.96 10.96
N TRP A 310 -0.53 -8.89 10.13
CA TRP A 310 -1.92 -9.39 10.21
C TRP A 310 -2.20 -10.05 11.56
N ALA A 311 -1.25 -10.87 12.06
CA ALA A 311 -1.36 -11.46 13.40
C ALA A 311 -1.45 -10.38 14.48
N TYR A 312 -0.57 -9.37 14.42
CA TYR A 312 -0.57 -8.24 15.36
C TYR A 312 -1.89 -7.48 15.34
N LEU A 313 -2.43 -7.18 14.17
CA LEU A 313 -3.68 -6.45 13.98
C LEU A 313 -4.95 -7.31 14.18
N GLY A 314 -4.80 -8.63 14.38
CA GLY A 314 -5.93 -9.56 14.50
C GLY A 314 -6.71 -9.77 13.22
N LEU A 315 -6.07 -9.53 12.07
CA LEU A 315 -6.66 -9.74 10.74
C LEU A 315 -6.56 -11.21 10.33
N THR A 316 -7.57 -11.68 9.62
CA THR A 316 -7.54 -12.96 8.89
C THR A 316 -8.33 -12.80 7.59
N PRO A 317 -7.96 -13.47 6.49
CA PRO A 317 -8.69 -13.38 5.21
C PRO A 317 -10.19 -13.62 5.35
N ALA A 318 -10.58 -14.58 6.17
CA ALA A 318 -12.00 -14.94 6.40
C ALA A 318 -12.84 -13.81 7.05
N LYS A 319 -12.22 -12.82 7.67
CA LYS A 319 -12.90 -11.71 8.34
C LYS A 319 -13.00 -10.45 7.48
N LEU A 320 -12.45 -10.47 6.28
CA LEU A 320 -12.40 -9.30 5.42
C LEU A 320 -13.64 -9.21 4.53
N PRO A 321 -14.13 -7.99 4.21
CA PRO A 321 -15.13 -7.82 3.18
C PRO A 321 -14.55 -8.18 1.80
N ALA A 322 -15.41 -8.69 0.92
CA ALA A 322 -15.01 -9.09 -0.43
C ALA A 322 -14.61 -7.91 -1.33
N SER A 323 -15.11 -6.71 -1.04
CA SER A 323 -14.85 -5.46 -1.76
C SER A 323 -14.83 -4.27 -0.82
N VAL A 324 -14.26 -3.16 -1.28
CA VAL A 324 -14.21 -1.89 -0.53
C VAL A 324 -15.63 -1.40 -0.24
N PRO A 325 -16.03 -1.19 1.03
CA PRO A 325 -17.42 -0.87 1.36
C PRO A 325 -17.74 0.64 1.41
N TYR A 326 -16.75 1.51 1.41
CA TYR A 326 -16.88 2.98 1.44
C TYR A 326 -15.63 3.70 0.95
N LEU A 327 -15.76 4.97 0.64
CA LEU A 327 -14.66 5.89 0.30
C LEU A 327 -14.45 6.85 1.47
N ARG A 328 -13.33 6.69 2.20
CA ARG A 328 -12.99 7.58 3.31
C ARG A 328 -12.07 8.68 2.84
N VAL A 329 -12.46 9.94 3.09
CA VAL A 329 -11.65 11.11 2.77
C VAL A 329 -10.64 11.34 3.90
N LEU A 330 -9.35 11.49 3.54
CA LEU A 330 -8.28 11.84 4.46
C LEU A 330 -7.89 13.32 4.38
N ALA A 331 -7.81 13.87 3.17
CA ALA A 331 -7.52 15.29 2.94
C ALA A 331 -8.06 15.77 1.60
N ALA A 332 -8.35 17.07 1.48
CA ALA A 332 -8.75 17.71 0.23
C ALA A 332 -8.42 19.19 0.24
N ASN A 333 -7.99 19.74 -0.91
CA ASN A 333 -7.93 21.19 -1.17
C ASN A 333 -9.26 21.69 -1.77
N GLU A 334 -9.28 22.89 -2.30
CA GLU A 334 -10.46 23.50 -2.93
C GLU A 334 -10.96 22.67 -4.14
N THR A 335 -10.03 22.27 -5.03
CA THR A 335 -10.35 21.38 -6.16
C THR A 335 -10.89 20.04 -5.67
N GLY A 336 -10.29 19.46 -4.65
CA GLY A 336 -10.77 18.23 -4.02
C GLY A 336 -12.17 18.35 -3.42
N ARG A 337 -12.51 19.51 -2.83
CA ARG A 337 -13.88 19.81 -2.38
C ARG A 337 -14.87 19.86 -3.54
N ALA A 338 -14.48 20.45 -4.66
CA ALA A 338 -15.28 20.42 -5.87
C ALA A 338 -15.50 18.99 -6.40
N LEU A 339 -14.45 18.14 -6.38
CA LEU A 339 -14.57 16.71 -6.71
C LEU A 339 -15.54 15.99 -5.76
N LEU A 340 -15.47 16.21 -4.46
CA LEU A 340 -16.42 15.66 -3.49
C LEU A 340 -17.86 16.07 -3.81
N GLY A 341 -18.07 17.31 -4.28
CA GLY A 341 -19.35 17.78 -4.78
C GLY A 341 -19.85 16.95 -5.98
N ARG A 342 -18.98 16.63 -6.93
CA ARG A 342 -19.29 15.76 -8.08
C ARG A 342 -19.55 14.32 -7.64
N MET A 343 -18.76 13.78 -6.73
CA MET A 343 -18.89 12.42 -6.21
C MET A 343 -20.25 12.15 -5.55
N ARG A 344 -20.96 13.15 -5.06
CA ARG A 344 -22.36 12.99 -4.57
C ARG A 344 -23.29 12.40 -5.64
N LYS A 345 -22.98 12.58 -6.94
CA LYS A 345 -23.76 12.08 -8.07
C LYS A 345 -23.15 10.89 -8.78
N THR A 346 -21.83 10.74 -8.70
CA THR A 346 -21.09 9.75 -9.51
C THR A 346 -20.51 8.60 -8.68
N ALA A 347 -20.27 8.79 -7.37
CA ALA A 347 -19.68 7.75 -6.54
C ALA A 347 -20.63 6.54 -6.40
N ARG A 348 -20.06 5.36 -6.55
CA ARG A 348 -20.78 4.08 -6.43
C ARG A 348 -20.80 3.55 -5.00
N LEU A 349 -19.99 4.13 -4.13
CA LEU A 349 -19.87 3.77 -2.70
C LEU A 349 -20.12 5.00 -1.83
N PRO A 350 -20.58 4.80 -0.58
CA PRO A 350 -20.73 5.90 0.38
C PRO A 350 -19.42 6.66 0.59
N VAL A 351 -19.46 7.99 0.53
CA VAL A 351 -18.30 8.86 0.75
C VAL A 351 -18.33 9.38 2.20
N ILE A 352 -17.29 9.04 2.96
CA ILE A 352 -17.19 9.33 4.39
C ILE A 352 -16.23 10.51 4.63
N THR A 353 -16.79 11.62 5.08
CA THR A 353 -16.05 12.81 5.53
C THR A 353 -16.10 13.00 7.04
N LYS A 354 -17.04 12.32 7.72
CA LYS A 354 -17.17 12.33 9.19
C LYS A 354 -17.24 10.89 9.70
N PRO A 355 -16.43 10.48 10.66
CA PRO A 355 -16.42 9.11 11.18
C PRO A 355 -17.81 8.65 11.66
N ALA A 356 -18.60 9.54 12.26
CA ALA A 356 -19.94 9.22 12.74
C ALA A 356 -20.89 8.67 11.65
N ALA A 357 -20.65 9.01 10.37
CA ALA A 357 -21.46 8.52 9.24
C ALA A 357 -21.34 6.99 9.05
N ILE A 358 -20.28 6.38 9.53
CA ILE A 358 -20.09 4.92 9.48
C ILE A 358 -21.24 4.17 10.17
N ARG A 359 -21.83 4.74 11.22
CA ARG A 359 -22.90 4.11 12.00
C ARG A 359 -24.18 3.83 11.19
N SER A 360 -24.36 4.52 10.07
CA SER A 360 -25.51 4.34 9.15
C SER A 360 -25.21 3.41 7.95
N LEU A 361 -23.99 2.89 7.84
CA LEU A 361 -23.58 2.01 6.75
C LEU A 361 -23.88 0.54 7.06
N SER A 362 -23.55 -0.32 6.08
CA SER A 362 -23.69 -1.76 6.21
C SER A 362 -22.89 -2.33 7.38
N PRO A 363 -23.27 -3.50 7.93
CA PRO A 363 -22.50 -4.16 8.99
C PRO A 363 -21.04 -4.43 8.59
N ASP A 364 -20.77 -4.73 7.33
CA ASP A 364 -19.40 -4.94 6.81
C ASP A 364 -18.57 -3.65 6.87
N ALA A 365 -19.16 -2.52 6.48
CA ALA A 365 -18.52 -1.22 6.56
C ALA A 365 -18.20 -0.84 8.01
N GLN A 366 -19.14 -1.09 8.93
CA GLN A 366 -18.94 -0.82 10.35
C GLN A 366 -17.84 -1.71 10.93
N ARG A 367 -17.84 -3.02 10.63
CA ARG A 367 -16.78 -3.95 11.07
C ARG A 367 -15.40 -3.57 10.55
N LEU A 368 -15.32 -3.16 9.29
CA LEU A 368 -14.05 -2.69 8.71
C LEU A 368 -13.53 -1.46 9.45
N PHE A 369 -14.38 -0.45 9.64
CA PHE A 369 -13.98 0.78 10.33
C PHE A 369 -13.55 0.52 11.77
N GLU A 370 -14.27 -0.35 12.51
CA GLU A 370 -13.88 -0.78 13.86
C GLU A 370 -12.51 -1.47 13.86
N THR A 371 -12.23 -2.27 12.84
CA THR A 371 -10.94 -2.93 12.68
C THR A 371 -9.84 -1.90 12.42
N GLU A 372 -10.09 -0.91 11.55
CA GLU A 372 -9.18 0.20 11.29
C GLU A 372 -8.96 1.10 12.50
N SER A 373 -10.01 1.31 13.32
CA SER A 373 -9.90 2.07 14.57
C SER A 373 -8.98 1.39 15.56
N ARG A 374 -9.17 0.08 15.78
CA ARG A 374 -8.28 -0.71 16.64
C ARG A 374 -6.85 -0.77 16.09
N ALA A 375 -6.69 -0.87 14.78
CA ALA A 375 -5.38 -0.83 14.16
C ALA A 375 -4.68 0.53 14.36
N ALA A 376 -5.42 1.64 14.28
CA ALA A 376 -4.88 2.97 14.59
C ALA A 376 -4.44 3.09 16.06
N ASP A 377 -5.19 2.49 17.00
CA ASP A 377 -4.82 2.45 18.41
C ASP A 377 -3.53 1.63 18.62
N LEU A 378 -3.37 0.52 17.90
CA LEU A 378 -2.14 -0.29 17.93
C LEU A 378 -0.96 0.41 17.25
N TYR A 379 -1.20 1.21 16.20
CA TYR A 379 -0.18 2.03 15.56
C TYR A 379 0.36 3.10 16.52
N ALA A 380 -0.52 3.74 17.30
CA ALA A 380 -0.15 4.77 18.27
C ALA A 380 0.81 4.26 19.37
N LEU A 381 0.83 2.94 19.64
CA LEU A 381 1.80 2.34 20.57
C LEU A 381 3.26 2.45 20.08
N ALA A 382 3.47 2.71 18.79
CA ALA A 382 4.80 2.90 18.21
C ALA A 382 5.24 4.38 18.17
N TYR A 383 4.47 5.32 18.71
CA TYR A 383 4.90 6.69 18.84
C TYR A 383 6.09 6.81 19.82
N PRO A 384 7.05 7.70 19.54
CA PRO A 384 8.14 7.99 20.50
C PRO A 384 7.59 8.40 21.87
N GLU A 385 6.50 9.16 21.91
CA GLU A 385 5.80 9.54 23.13
C GLU A 385 4.36 8.99 23.12
N LEU A 386 4.04 8.11 24.05
CA LEU A 386 2.71 7.52 24.17
C LEU A 386 1.74 8.53 24.83
N THR A 387 1.15 9.39 24.02
CA THR A 387 0.26 10.47 24.49
C THR A 387 -1.22 10.29 24.09
N GLU A 388 -1.50 9.39 23.15
CA GLU A 388 -2.86 9.18 22.65
C GLU A 388 -3.53 7.97 23.31
N ALA A 389 -4.78 8.17 23.78
CA ALA A 389 -5.68 7.09 24.18
C ALA A 389 -6.41 6.52 22.95
N CYS A 390 -7.05 5.35 23.12
CA CYS A 390 -7.82 4.67 22.07
C CYS A 390 -8.92 5.52 21.42
N GLY A 391 -9.32 5.13 20.21
CA GLY A 391 -10.44 5.72 19.47
C GLY A 391 -10.10 7.04 18.77
N SER A 392 -8.83 7.28 18.47
CA SER A 392 -8.39 8.48 17.73
C SER A 392 -9.09 8.59 16.38
N LEU A 393 -9.29 7.46 15.68
CA LEU A 393 -9.90 7.42 14.36
C LEU A 393 -11.34 7.94 14.34
N TRP A 394 -12.10 7.75 15.42
CA TRP A 394 -13.46 8.26 15.58
C TRP A 394 -13.54 9.80 15.74
N ARG A 395 -12.43 10.44 16.07
CA ARG A 395 -12.32 11.88 16.30
C ARG A 395 -11.64 12.64 15.15
N GLN A 396 -11.02 11.90 14.20
CA GLN A 396 -10.25 12.52 13.11
C GLN A 396 -11.14 12.83 11.91
N ASN A 397 -11.29 14.10 11.59
CA ASN A 397 -11.89 14.59 10.35
C ASN A 397 -10.83 14.72 9.24
N PRO A 398 -11.23 14.79 7.96
CA PRO A 398 -10.32 15.10 6.87
C PRO A 398 -9.57 16.42 7.09
N VAL A 399 -8.32 16.46 6.67
CA VAL A 399 -7.53 17.68 6.67
C VAL A 399 -7.90 18.52 5.44
N MET A 400 -8.11 19.81 5.64
CA MET A 400 -8.47 20.78 4.59
C MET A 400 -7.42 21.92 4.62
N PRO A 401 -6.17 21.66 4.14
CA PRO A 401 -5.07 22.65 4.23
C PRO A 401 -5.27 23.85 3.33
#